data_b255a42c5d0759cd1d27e8aee239105d
#
_entry.id   b255a42c5d0759cd1d27e8aee239105d
#
_cell.length_a   1.000
_cell.length_b   1.000
_cell.length_c   1.000
_cell.angle_alpha   90.00
_cell.angle_beta   90.00
_cell.angle_gamma   90.00
#
_symmetry.space_group_name_H-M   'P 1'
#
loop_
_entity.id
_entity.type
_entity.pdbx_description
1 polymer ?
#
loop_
_entity_poly.entity_id
_entity_poly.type
_entity_poly.pdbx_seq_one_letter_code
_entity_poly.pdbx_strand_id
1 'polypeptide(L)'
;MADRVLKLGIPAGSLQEATAELFRKAGYNITFSSRSYYPQVDDPEIECLLIRAQEMARYVEKGILDAGITGHDWVCETGARVVEICELQFSKVSRRPVRWVLCVPNDSPVQSVKDLQGKRFVDAEYFS
;
A
#
# COMPACT_ATOMS: atom_id res chain seq x y z
N MET A 1 17.79 -15.22 -7.18
CA MET A 1 18.02 -14.07 -6.95
C MET A 1 16.92 -13.28 -6.54
N ALA A 2 16.97 -12.90 -5.48
CA ALA A 2 15.90 -12.19 -4.96
C ALA A 2 16.03 -10.78 -5.32
N ASP A 3 16.11 -10.59 -6.55
CA ASP A 3 16.31 -9.29 -6.97
C ASP A 3 15.06 -8.52 -7.07
N ARG A 4 13.95 -9.18 -6.80
CA ARG A 4 12.73 -8.46 -6.88
C ARG A 4 12.49 -7.68 -5.64
N VAL A 5 12.36 -6.39 -5.81
CA VAL A 5 11.98 -5.49 -4.72
C VAL A 5 10.55 -5.06 -4.97
N LEU A 6 9.68 -5.22 -3.99
CA LEU A 6 8.31 -4.76 -4.09
C LEU A 6 8.28 -3.26 -3.89
N LYS A 7 7.76 -2.54 -4.85
CA LYS A 7 7.62 -1.09 -4.74
C LYS A 7 6.22 -0.79 -4.23
N LEU A 8 6.16 -0.31 -3.01
CA LEU A 8 4.91 -0.11 -2.30
C LEU A 8 4.64 1.37 -2.05
N GLY A 9 3.50 1.84 -2.48
CA GLY A 9 3.10 3.22 -2.24
C GLY A 9 2.43 3.37 -0.89
N ILE A 10 2.93 4.32 -0.10
CA ILE A 10 2.39 4.65 1.21
C ILE A 10 1.69 6.00 1.09
N PRO A 11 0.44 6.11 1.55
CA PRO A 11 -0.26 7.39 1.40
C PRO A 11 0.36 8.47 2.29
N ALA A 12 0.81 9.55 1.67
CA ALA A 12 1.34 10.67 2.40
C ALA A 12 0.19 11.44 3.05
N GLY A 13 0.45 12.04 4.18
CA GLY A 13 -0.52 12.87 4.85
C GLY A 13 -1.13 12.19 6.05
N SER A 14 -2.43 12.33 6.23
CA SER A 14 -3.08 11.95 7.48
C SER A 14 -3.02 10.47 7.79
N LEU A 15 -2.89 9.61 6.77
CA LEU A 15 -2.82 8.17 7.02
C LEU A 15 -1.42 7.60 7.05
N GLN A 16 -0.42 8.48 6.98
CA GLN A 16 0.97 8.03 6.98
C GLN A 16 1.30 7.24 8.23
N GLU A 17 0.97 7.79 9.39
CA GLU A 17 1.26 7.14 10.65
C GLU A 17 0.41 5.90 10.87
N ALA A 18 -0.85 5.95 10.49
CA ALA A 18 -1.74 4.81 10.65
C ALA A 18 -1.27 3.64 9.78
N THR A 19 -0.75 3.94 8.60
CA THR A 19 -0.22 2.90 7.72
C THR A 19 1.01 2.26 8.35
N ALA A 20 1.91 3.07 8.91
CA ALA A 20 3.10 2.55 9.56
C ALA A 20 2.71 1.66 10.74
N GLU A 21 1.69 2.06 11.48
CA GLU A 21 1.23 1.27 12.61
C GLU A 21 0.67 -0.07 12.16
N LEU A 22 -0.08 -0.08 11.07
CA LEU A 22 -0.61 -1.31 10.53
C LEU A 22 0.52 -2.27 10.13
N PHE A 23 1.55 -1.74 9.48
CA PHE A 23 2.68 -2.55 9.08
C PHE A 23 3.47 -3.04 10.29
N ARG A 24 3.55 -2.23 11.34
CA ARG A 24 4.24 -2.65 12.55
C ARG A 24 3.57 -3.88 13.14
N LYS A 25 2.24 -3.91 13.13
CA LYS A 25 1.51 -5.07 13.63
C LYS A 25 1.77 -6.31 12.79
N ALA A 26 2.09 -6.12 11.53
CA ALA A 26 2.42 -7.24 10.65
C ALA A 26 3.89 -7.62 10.70
N GLY A 27 4.68 -6.93 11.52
CA GLY A 27 6.08 -7.27 11.70
C GLY A 27 7.06 -6.42 10.90
N TYR A 28 6.59 -5.31 10.32
CA TYR A 28 7.44 -4.45 9.50
C TYR A 28 7.51 -3.06 10.11
N ASN A 29 8.71 -2.54 10.28
CA ASN A 29 8.90 -1.22 10.84
C ASN A 29 9.21 -0.23 9.72
N ILE A 30 8.35 0.75 9.55
CA ILE A 30 8.51 1.78 8.55
C ILE A 30 8.90 3.08 9.26
N THR A 31 10.00 3.67 8.81
CA THR A 31 10.52 4.91 9.41
C THR A 31 10.46 6.01 8.36
N PHE A 32 9.86 7.14 8.73
CA PHE A 32 9.74 8.27 7.83
C PHE A 32 10.80 9.31 8.13
N SER A 33 11.22 9.99 7.07
CA SER A 33 12.16 11.09 7.19
C SER A 33 11.53 12.32 6.60
N SER A 34 11.70 13.48 7.22
CA SER A 34 11.15 14.70 6.71
C SER A 34 11.82 15.16 5.43
N ARG A 35 12.95 14.54 5.08
CA ARG A 35 13.72 14.95 3.91
C ARG A 35 13.61 14.00 2.73
N SER A 36 12.81 12.96 2.85
CA SER A 36 12.79 11.94 1.80
C SER A 36 11.37 11.45 1.56
N TYR A 37 11.06 11.19 0.30
CA TYR A 37 9.81 10.55 -0.06
C TYR A 37 9.96 9.03 -0.05
N TYR A 38 11.10 8.52 0.41
CA TYR A 38 11.37 7.09 0.44
C TYR A 38 11.50 6.64 1.89
N PRO A 39 10.40 6.26 2.54
CA PRO A 39 10.48 5.74 3.90
C PRO A 39 11.35 4.50 3.95
N GLN A 40 12.00 4.29 5.07
CA GLN A 40 12.81 3.11 5.26
C GLN A 40 11.97 2.02 5.90
N VAL A 41 12.17 0.81 5.44
CA VAL A 41 11.49 -0.35 6.02
C VAL A 41 12.56 -1.39 6.29
N ASP A 42 12.33 -2.19 7.34
CA ASP A 42 13.34 -3.16 7.80
C ASP A 42 13.30 -4.47 7.03
N ASP A 43 12.83 -4.44 5.81
CA ASP A 43 12.84 -5.59 4.92
C ASP A 43 13.44 -5.15 3.59
N PRO A 44 14.59 -5.73 3.20
CA PRO A 44 15.25 -5.30 1.96
C PRO A 44 14.48 -5.65 0.69
N GLU A 45 13.44 -6.44 0.81
CA GLU A 45 12.62 -6.79 -0.36
C GLU A 45 11.49 -5.82 -0.59
N ILE A 46 11.37 -4.79 0.23
CA ILE A 46 10.33 -3.78 0.09
C ILE A 46 10.96 -2.41 -0.07
N GLU A 47 10.50 -1.67 -1.05
CA GLU A 47 10.90 -0.29 -1.23
C GLU A 47 9.63 0.56 -1.13
N CYS A 48 9.60 1.48 -0.18
CA CYS A 48 8.42 2.30 0.03
C CYS A 48 8.59 3.67 -0.61
N LEU A 49 7.48 4.22 -1.08
CA LEU A 49 7.46 5.56 -1.67
C LEU A 49 6.22 6.30 -1.15
N LEU A 50 6.43 7.49 -0.62
CA LEU A 50 5.32 8.31 -0.16
C LEU A 50 4.69 9.01 -1.35
N ILE A 51 3.40 8.80 -1.54
CA ILE A 51 2.66 9.38 -2.65
C ILE A 51 1.30 9.80 -2.11
N ARG A 52 0.81 10.93 -2.58
CA ARG A 52 -0.52 11.38 -2.18
C ARG A 52 -1.57 10.40 -2.65
N ALA A 53 -2.56 10.16 -1.81
CA ALA A 53 -3.58 9.15 -2.08
C ALA A 53 -4.29 9.41 -3.42
N GLN A 54 -4.49 10.68 -3.78
CA GLN A 54 -5.19 11.00 -5.01
C GLN A 54 -4.37 10.69 -6.26
N GLU A 55 -3.07 10.48 -6.12
CA GLU A 55 -2.22 10.12 -7.24
C GLU A 55 -1.85 8.64 -7.25
N MET A 56 -2.14 7.96 -6.16
CA MET A 56 -1.67 6.60 -5.95
C MET A 56 -2.14 5.62 -7.04
N ALA A 57 -3.43 5.66 -7.35
CA ALA A 57 -4.00 4.68 -8.28
C ALA A 57 -3.37 4.79 -9.67
N ARG A 58 -3.06 6.00 -10.11
CA ARG A 58 -2.41 6.18 -11.40
C ARG A 58 -1.01 5.60 -11.43
N TYR A 59 -0.27 5.77 -10.33
CA TYR A 59 1.08 5.22 -10.24
C TYR A 59 1.05 3.69 -10.25
N VAL A 60 0.04 3.11 -9.59
CA VAL A 60 -0.13 1.67 -9.62
C VAL A 60 -0.51 1.22 -11.02
N GLU A 61 -1.46 1.90 -11.64
CA GLU A 61 -1.91 1.54 -12.97
C GLU A 61 -0.77 1.53 -13.98
N LYS A 62 0.14 2.50 -13.86
CA LYS A 62 1.25 2.62 -14.79
C LYS A 62 2.40 1.68 -14.48
N GLY A 63 2.30 0.92 -13.42
CA GLY A 63 3.36 -0.01 -13.06
C GLY A 63 4.56 0.62 -12.38
N ILE A 64 4.47 1.91 -12.03
CA ILE A 64 5.53 2.56 -11.27
C ILE A 64 5.61 1.96 -9.88
N LEU A 65 4.45 1.59 -9.34
CA LEU A 65 4.35 0.88 -8.08
C LEU A 65 3.82 -0.51 -8.33
N ASP A 66 4.30 -1.47 -7.56
CA ASP A 66 3.77 -2.83 -7.61
C ASP A 66 2.49 -2.95 -6.81
N ALA A 67 2.33 -2.09 -5.81
CA ALA A 67 1.12 -2.03 -5.00
C ALA A 67 1.05 -0.66 -4.37
N GLY A 68 -0.14 -0.23 -4.01
CA GLY A 68 -0.32 1.06 -3.36
C GLY A 68 -1.55 1.08 -2.49
N ILE A 69 -1.53 1.93 -1.49
CA ILE A 69 -2.63 2.09 -0.56
C ILE A 69 -3.30 3.42 -0.85
N THR A 70 -4.60 3.39 -1.11
CA THR A 70 -5.33 4.60 -1.44
C THR A 70 -6.79 4.44 -1.05
N GLY A 71 -7.55 5.51 -1.11
CA GLY A 71 -8.97 5.45 -0.86
C GLY A 71 -9.70 4.87 -2.06
N HIS A 72 -10.71 4.06 -1.81
CA HIS A 72 -11.54 3.49 -2.87
C HIS A 72 -12.15 4.61 -3.72
N ASP A 73 -12.50 5.73 -3.08
CA ASP A 73 -13.08 6.86 -3.79
C ASP A 73 -12.12 7.43 -4.84
N TRP A 74 -10.82 7.43 -4.54
CA TRP A 74 -9.83 7.90 -5.52
C TRP A 74 -9.69 6.94 -6.68
N VAL A 75 -9.81 5.63 -6.43
CA VAL A 75 -9.79 4.65 -7.51
C VAL A 75 -10.95 4.91 -8.46
N CYS A 76 -12.14 5.13 -7.90
CA CYS A 76 -13.31 5.41 -8.70
C CYS A 76 -13.21 6.75 -9.43
N GLU A 77 -12.72 7.77 -8.74
CA GLU A 77 -12.64 9.11 -9.31
C GLU A 77 -11.68 9.18 -10.49
N THR A 78 -10.54 8.50 -10.38
CA THR A 78 -9.55 8.55 -11.44
C THR A 78 -9.85 7.59 -12.57
N GLY A 79 -10.71 6.60 -12.33
CA GLY A 79 -10.97 5.56 -13.33
C GLY A 79 -9.76 4.68 -13.61
N ALA A 80 -8.81 4.64 -12.68
CA ALA A 80 -7.60 3.87 -12.90
C ALA A 80 -7.88 2.38 -12.97
N ARG A 81 -7.13 1.68 -13.80
CA ARG A 81 -7.30 0.25 -13.98
C ARG A 81 -6.41 -0.49 -13.01
N VAL A 82 -6.93 -0.76 -11.85
CA VAL A 82 -6.21 -1.46 -10.79
C VAL A 82 -7.16 -2.47 -10.15
N VAL A 83 -6.58 -3.44 -9.45
CA VAL A 83 -7.36 -4.42 -8.71
C VAL A 83 -7.23 -4.08 -7.24
N GLU A 84 -8.37 -3.92 -6.56
CA GLU A 84 -8.39 -3.71 -5.12
C GLU A 84 -8.39 -5.09 -4.47
N ILE A 85 -7.27 -5.46 -3.84
CA ILE A 85 -7.14 -6.82 -3.34
C ILE A 85 -7.61 -6.97 -1.89
N CYS A 86 -7.67 -5.89 -1.14
CA CYS A 86 -8.21 -5.96 0.21
C CYS A 86 -8.52 -4.57 0.73
N GLU A 87 -9.38 -4.52 1.72
CA GLU A 87 -9.69 -3.28 2.42
C GLU A 87 -8.89 -3.26 3.70
N LEU A 88 -8.29 -2.12 4.01
CA LEU A 88 -7.43 -2.00 5.17
C LEU A 88 -8.23 -1.45 6.35
N GLN A 89 -7.99 -2.03 7.53
CA GLN A 89 -8.67 -1.63 8.73
C GLN A 89 -7.75 -0.78 9.59
N PHE A 90 -8.04 0.51 9.66
CA PHE A 90 -7.27 1.42 10.49
C PHE A 90 -8.05 1.70 11.77
N SER A 91 -7.43 1.48 12.90
CA SER A 91 -8.13 1.55 14.17
C SER A 91 -8.61 2.95 14.53
N LYS A 92 -8.01 3.98 13.96
CA LYS A 92 -8.39 5.36 14.28
C LYS A 92 -8.72 6.14 13.03
N VAL A 93 -9.53 5.56 12.22
CA VAL A 93 -9.91 6.18 10.98
C VAL A 93 -10.88 7.31 11.23
N SER A 94 -10.81 8.33 10.39
CA SER A 94 -11.73 9.44 10.45
C SER A 94 -13.16 8.94 10.32
N ARG A 95 -14.11 9.75 10.75
CA ARG A 95 -15.51 9.39 10.71
C ARG A 95 -16.09 9.31 9.32
N ARG A 96 -15.30 9.65 8.31
CA ARG A 96 -15.77 9.58 6.94
C ARG A 96 -15.87 8.14 6.51
N PRO A 97 -16.89 7.80 5.76
CA PRO A 97 -17.07 6.44 5.27
C PRO A 97 -16.19 6.13 4.07
N VAL A 98 -14.91 6.44 4.17
CA VAL A 98 -13.96 6.19 3.11
C VAL A 98 -13.29 4.87 3.36
N ARG A 99 -13.31 4.00 2.37
CA ARG A 99 -12.62 2.73 2.45
C ARG A 99 -11.21 2.89 1.91
N TRP A 100 -10.23 2.40 2.65
CA TRP A 100 -8.85 2.40 2.20
C TRP A 100 -8.51 1.00 1.74
N VAL A 101 -7.88 0.91 0.59
CA VAL A 101 -7.68 -0.37 -0.09
C VAL A 101 -6.24 -0.49 -0.54
N LEU A 102 -5.79 -1.74 -0.64
CA LEU A 102 -4.49 -2.06 -1.24
C LEU A 102 -4.75 -2.44 -2.69
N CYS A 103 -4.13 -1.75 -3.62
CA CYS A 103 -4.33 -1.94 -5.04
C CYS A 103 -3.09 -2.49 -5.72
N VAL A 104 -3.29 -3.29 -6.74
CA VAL A 104 -2.20 -3.78 -7.59
C VAL A 104 -2.58 -3.52 -9.05
N PRO A 105 -1.60 -3.50 -9.96
CA PRO A 105 -1.92 -3.34 -11.37
C PRO A 105 -2.79 -4.49 -11.87
N ASN A 106 -3.60 -4.22 -12.90
CA ASN A 106 -4.50 -5.23 -13.43
C ASN A 106 -3.78 -6.50 -13.91
N ASP A 107 -2.56 -6.36 -14.37
CA ASP A 107 -1.80 -7.49 -14.87
C ASP A 107 -0.89 -8.12 -13.83
N SER A 108 -1.08 -7.74 -12.57
CA SER A 108 -0.27 -8.33 -11.49
C SER A 108 -0.65 -9.78 -11.28
N PRO A 109 0.29 -10.64 -10.93
CA PRO A 109 -0.03 -12.01 -10.52
C PRO A 109 -0.78 -12.03 -9.19
N VAL A 110 -0.72 -10.94 -8.42
CA VAL A 110 -1.45 -10.84 -7.15
C VAL A 110 -2.81 -10.25 -7.46
N GLN A 111 -3.87 -11.04 -7.27
CA GLN A 111 -5.22 -10.60 -7.58
C GLN A 111 -6.12 -10.60 -6.37
N SER A 112 -5.64 -11.13 -5.25
CA SER A 112 -6.43 -11.15 -4.02
C SER A 112 -5.47 -11.22 -2.84
N VAL A 113 -6.00 -11.02 -1.65
CA VAL A 113 -5.17 -11.07 -0.45
C VAL A 113 -4.59 -12.47 -0.23
N LYS A 114 -5.26 -13.49 -0.74
CA LYS A 114 -4.73 -14.84 -0.61
C LYS A 114 -3.42 -15.02 -1.37
N ASP A 115 -3.24 -14.29 -2.44
CA ASP A 115 -2.03 -14.39 -3.23
C ASP A 115 -0.84 -13.77 -2.52
N LEU A 116 -1.08 -13.03 -1.45
CA LEU A 116 -0.01 -12.46 -0.64
C LEU A 116 0.53 -13.43 0.37
N GLN A 117 -0.21 -14.50 0.66
CA GLN A 117 0.26 -15.49 1.60
C GLN A 117 1.50 -16.17 1.04
N GLY A 118 2.49 -16.34 1.86
CA GLY A 118 3.75 -16.87 1.40
C GLY A 118 4.69 -15.82 0.86
N LYS A 119 4.20 -14.61 0.62
CA LYS A 119 5.07 -13.48 0.30
C LYS A 119 5.61 -12.94 1.61
N ARG A 120 6.80 -12.41 1.56
CA ARG A 120 7.43 -12.02 2.80
C ARG A 120 6.99 -10.66 3.32
N PHE A 121 6.43 -9.84 2.47
CA PHE A 121 6.16 -8.46 2.86
C PHE A 121 4.81 -8.24 3.51
N VAL A 122 3.89 -9.21 3.41
CA VAL A 122 2.55 -9.02 3.94
C VAL A 122 2.08 -10.24 4.71
N ASP A 123 1.50 -9.99 5.87
CA ASP A 123 0.75 -11.00 6.58
C ASP A 123 -0.71 -10.70 6.30
N ALA A 124 -1.33 -11.55 5.52
CA ALA A 124 -2.68 -11.29 5.04
C ALA A 124 -3.70 -11.11 6.15
N GLU A 125 -3.43 -11.67 7.32
CA GLU A 125 -4.36 -11.52 8.44
C GLU A 125 -4.57 -10.08 8.84
N TYR A 126 -3.58 -9.23 8.61
CA TYR A 126 -3.66 -7.85 9.05
C TYR A 126 -4.25 -6.91 8.00
N PHE A 127 -4.58 -7.44 6.84
CA PHE A 127 -5.07 -6.61 5.75
C PHE A 127 -6.46 -7.00 5.24
N SER A 128 -7.13 -7.85 5.94
CA SER A 128 -8.45 -8.28 5.47
C SER A 128 -9.59 -7.52 6.09
#